data_fe7cd2121b99acd6e12abd20acd2767f
#
_entry.id   fe7cd2121b99acd6e12abd20acd2767f
#
_cell.length_a   1.000
_cell.length_b   1.000
_cell.length_c   1.000
_cell.angle_alpha   90.00
_cell.angle_beta   90.00
_cell.angle_gamma   90.00
#
_symmetry.space_group_name_H-M   'P 1'
#
loop_
_entity.id
_entity.type
_entity.pdbx_description
1 polymer ?
#
loop_
_entity_poly.entity_id
_entity_poly.type
_entity_poly.pdbx_seq_one_letter_code
_entity_poly.pdbx_strand_id
1 'polypeptide(L)'
;MLSYMSAKEAAEKWNISQRRVSVLASENRINGAMMVGNMWIIPSNAEKPIDKRTVRYEKTKVVTLKPFVKWVGGKSQLVEQIEKMLPTDGKKTLTKYAEPMVGGGALFFNVLSKYDFEELYISDINAELINAYQVVKTDVENLIAKLNEMQLLFLPMDENGRKYFYYNIREKFNSTALTQETATNKAAQFIFLNKTCFNGLFRVNRKGQFNVPMGAYKNPTICDDENLRNIHEVLQNVTIVCGDYTLSKSFIDKNTFVYLDPPYRPISETSAFTAYNTDAFDDDEQIRLAKFIDEINSSGAKIVLSNSDPKNVNEEDNFFDDLYKNYKINRVEASRAINSKGDKRGKINELLICN
;
A
#
# COMPACT_ATOMS: atom_id res chain seq x y z
N MET A 1 -9.72 -47.52 -11.08
CA MET A 1 -10.41 -46.94 -12.23
C MET A 1 -10.86 -45.54 -11.88
N LEU A 2 -10.51 -44.54 -12.69
CA LEU A 2 -11.07 -43.20 -12.54
C LEU A 2 -12.55 -43.27 -12.97
N SER A 3 -13.47 -42.98 -12.06
CA SER A 3 -14.89 -42.84 -12.36
C SER A 3 -15.16 -41.40 -12.79
N TYR A 4 -16.08 -41.21 -13.71
CA TYR A 4 -16.48 -39.90 -14.24
C TYR A 4 -17.97 -39.68 -14.00
N MET A 5 -18.35 -38.42 -13.85
CA MET A 5 -19.74 -37.98 -13.76
C MET A 5 -20.06 -36.98 -14.87
N SER A 6 -21.32 -36.85 -15.23
CA SER A 6 -21.81 -35.85 -16.18
C SER A 6 -21.81 -34.44 -15.57
N ALA A 7 -21.89 -33.41 -16.41
CA ALA A 7 -22.07 -32.04 -15.96
C ALA A 7 -23.35 -31.82 -15.13
N LYS A 8 -24.39 -32.66 -15.34
CA LYS A 8 -25.62 -32.65 -14.56
C LYS A 8 -25.38 -33.19 -13.14
N GLU A 9 -24.74 -34.34 -13.02
CA GLU A 9 -24.40 -34.93 -11.70
C GLU A 9 -23.43 -34.05 -10.91
N ALA A 10 -22.46 -33.44 -11.59
CA ALA A 10 -21.58 -32.44 -10.95
C ALA A 10 -22.33 -31.20 -10.46
N ALA A 11 -23.32 -30.75 -11.23
CA ALA A 11 -24.18 -29.63 -10.85
C ALA A 11 -24.98 -29.91 -9.56
N GLU A 12 -25.55 -31.12 -9.48
CA GLU A 12 -26.27 -31.60 -8.28
C GLU A 12 -25.31 -31.74 -7.10
N LYS A 13 -24.15 -32.39 -7.30
CA LYS A 13 -23.12 -32.56 -6.25
C LYS A 13 -22.61 -31.23 -5.69
N TRP A 14 -22.45 -30.23 -6.54
CA TRP A 14 -21.87 -28.93 -6.16
C TRP A 14 -22.90 -27.84 -5.85
N ASN A 15 -24.20 -28.15 -5.98
CA ASN A 15 -25.30 -27.23 -5.80
C ASN A 15 -25.17 -25.96 -6.65
N ILE A 16 -24.94 -26.13 -7.96
CA ILE A 16 -24.87 -25.06 -8.97
C ILE A 16 -25.61 -25.49 -10.24
N SER A 17 -25.85 -24.57 -11.18
CA SER A 17 -26.49 -24.93 -12.44
C SER A 17 -25.56 -25.73 -13.35
N GLN A 18 -26.11 -26.63 -14.15
CA GLN A 18 -25.36 -27.38 -15.16
C GLN A 18 -24.64 -26.46 -16.15
N ARG A 19 -25.26 -25.35 -16.52
CA ARG A 19 -24.62 -24.30 -17.35
C ARG A 19 -23.36 -23.76 -16.69
N ARG A 20 -23.36 -23.57 -15.37
CA ARG A 20 -22.17 -23.08 -14.63
C ARG A 20 -21.07 -24.15 -14.63
N VAL A 21 -21.37 -25.40 -14.47
CA VAL A 21 -20.40 -26.50 -14.59
C VAL A 21 -19.76 -26.52 -15.98
N SER A 22 -20.54 -26.38 -17.03
CA SER A 22 -20.03 -26.36 -18.42
C SER A 22 -19.09 -25.16 -18.66
N VAL A 23 -19.41 -23.98 -18.11
CA VAL A 23 -18.54 -22.80 -18.18
C VAL A 23 -17.22 -23.03 -17.43
N LEU A 24 -17.27 -23.59 -16.22
CA LEU A 24 -16.07 -23.88 -15.42
C LEU A 24 -15.17 -24.92 -16.12
N ALA A 25 -15.76 -25.91 -16.82
CA ALA A 25 -15.03 -26.88 -17.59
C ALA A 25 -14.39 -26.28 -18.85
N SER A 26 -15.11 -25.42 -19.58
CA SER A 26 -14.57 -24.71 -20.76
C SER A 26 -13.47 -23.71 -20.42
N GLU A 27 -13.48 -23.16 -19.19
CA GLU A 27 -12.44 -22.28 -18.64
C GLU A 27 -11.23 -23.08 -18.07
N ASN A 28 -11.16 -24.40 -18.25
CA ASN A 28 -10.14 -25.31 -17.69
C ASN A 28 -9.99 -25.21 -16.15
N ARG A 29 -11.07 -24.86 -15.45
CA ARG A 29 -11.09 -24.70 -13.98
C ARG A 29 -11.47 -25.96 -13.23
N ILE A 30 -11.86 -27.01 -13.93
CA ILE A 30 -12.13 -28.35 -13.36
C ILE A 30 -11.00 -29.24 -13.81
N ASN A 31 -10.14 -29.66 -12.91
CA ASN A 31 -9.00 -30.49 -13.23
C ASN A 31 -9.48 -31.87 -13.75
N GLY A 32 -9.00 -32.30 -14.92
CA GLY A 32 -9.34 -33.55 -15.54
C GLY A 32 -10.71 -33.60 -16.23
N ALA A 33 -11.44 -32.46 -16.34
CA ALA A 33 -12.65 -32.39 -17.15
C ALA A 33 -12.30 -32.51 -18.64
N MET A 34 -13.07 -33.27 -19.39
CA MET A 34 -12.87 -33.44 -20.82
C MET A 34 -14.21 -33.44 -21.56
N MET A 35 -14.20 -33.08 -22.84
CA MET A 35 -15.38 -33.12 -23.67
C MET A 35 -15.42 -34.42 -24.45
N VAL A 36 -16.55 -35.15 -24.36
CA VAL A 36 -16.80 -36.36 -25.13
C VAL A 36 -18.07 -36.15 -25.94
N GLY A 37 -17.92 -36.04 -27.26
CA GLY A 37 -19.01 -35.58 -28.12
C GLY A 37 -19.43 -34.14 -27.74
N ASN A 38 -20.68 -33.95 -27.37
CA ASN A 38 -21.21 -32.64 -26.94
C ASN A 38 -21.43 -32.55 -25.42
N MET A 39 -20.84 -33.46 -24.64
CA MET A 39 -21.03 -33.50 -23.19
C MET A 39 -19.71 -33.37 -22.44
N TRP A 40 -19.71 -32.56 -21.38
CA TRP A 40 -18.62 -32.53 -20.42
C TRP A 40 -18.70 -33.73 -19.49
N ILE A 41 -17.59 -34.48 -19.38
CA ILE A 41 -17.37 -35.49 -18.35
C ILE A 41 -16.31 -35.01 -17.37
N ILE A 42 -16.56 -35.22 -16.08
CA ILE A 42 -15.83 -34.64 -14.96
C ILE A 42 -15.41 -35.79 -14.04
N PRO A 43 -14.14 -35.85 -13.59
CA PRO A 43 -13.74 -36.88 -12.63
C PRO A 43 -14.64 -36.84 -11.38
N SER A 44 -15.11 -38.01 -10.93
CA SER A 44 -16.03 -38.07 -9.78
C SER A 44 -15.42 -37.62 -8.48
N ASN A 45 -14.08 -37.59 -8.39
CA ASN A 45 -13.32 -37.02 -7.27
C ASN A 45 -12.99 -35.55 -7.44
N ALA A 46 -13.41 -34.89 -8.54
CA ALA A 46 -13.17 -33.46 -8.71
C ALA A 46 -13.92 -32.66 -7.64
N GLU A 47 -13.22 -31.71 -7.10
CA GLU A 47 -13.78 -30.72 -6.16
C GLU A 47 -14.41 -29.57 -6.94
N LYS A 48 -15.42 -28.93 -6.31
CA LYS A 48 -16.04 -27.73 -6.85
C LYS A 48 -14.98 -26.61 -6.95
N PRO A 49 -14.70 -26.08 -8.16
CA PRO A 49 -13.80 -24.95 -8.30
C PRO A 49 -14.29 -23.77 -7.48
N ILE A 50 -13.39 -23.14 -6.75
CA ILE A 50 -13.69 -21.95 -5.95
C ILE A 50 -14.25 -20.88 -6.89
N ASP A 51 -15.48 -20.45 -6.67
CA ASP A 51 -16.05 -19.33 -7.42
C ASP A 51 -15.40 -18.05 -6.96
N LYS A 52 -14.55 -17.46 -7.80
CA LYS A 52 -13.90 -16.16 -7.50
C LYS A 52 -14.91 -15.04 -7.19
N ARG A 53 -16.20 -15.22 -7.54
CA ARG A 53 -17.29 -14.30 -7.18
C ARG A 53 -17.88 -14.56 -5.80
N THR A 54 -17.67 -15.78 -5.24
CA THR A 54 -18.19 -16.18 -3.92
C THR A 54 -17.11 -16.27 -2.86
N VAL A 55 -15.85 -15.95 -3.16
CA VAL A 55 -14.92 -15.47 -2.14
C VAL A 55 -15.37 -14.05 -1.74
N ARG A 56 -16.64 -13.89 -1.37
CA ARG A 56 -16.99 -12.97 -0.30
C ARG A 56 -16.28 -13.55 0.91
N TYR A 57 -15.15 -12.94 1.29
CA TYR A 57 -14.80 -12.97 2.69
C TYR A 57 -16.09 -12.71 3.45
N GLU A 58 -16.59 -13.70 4.18
CA GLU A 58 -17.53 -13.42 5.25
C GLU A 58 -16.79 -12.40 6.11
N LYS A 59 -17.15 -11.14 5.99
CA LYS A 59 -16.73 -10.06 6.89
C LYS A 59 -17.39 -10.33 8.25
N THR A 60 -17.00 -11.45 8.89
CA THR A 60 -17.44 -11.81 10.23
C THR A 60 -16.74 -11.02 11.33
N LYS A 61 -15.74 -10.20 10.96
CA LYS A 61 -15.17 -9.11 11.77
C LYS A 61 -14.76 -7.99 10.81
N VAL A 62 -15.12 -6.76 11.11
CA VAL A 62 -14.48 -5.58 10.52
C VAL A 62 -13.04 -5.58 11.03
N VAL A 63 -12.15 -6.22 10.29
CA VAL A 63 -10.73 -6.21 10.61
C VAL A 63 -10.19 -4.85 10.23
N THR A 64 -9.93 -4.01 11.21
CA THR A 64 -9.28 -2.71 10.98
C THR A 64 -7.81 -2.94 10.69
N LEU A 65 -7.43 -2.92 9.42
CA LEU A 65 -6.04 -2.99 8.99
C LEU A 65 -5.31 -1.69 9.37
N LYS A 66 -4.08 -1.81 9.86
CA LYS A 66 -3.23 -0.67 10.23
C LYS A 66 -1.91 -0.74 9.47
N PRO A 67 -1.32 0.40 9.10
CA PRO A 67 0.04 0.42 8.57
C PRO A 67 1.01 -0.33 9.48
N PHE A 68 1.76 -1.27 8.91
CA PHE A 68 2.75 -2.05 9.67
C PHE A 68 4.07 -1.30 9.88
N VAL A 69 4.27 -0.17 9.20
CA VAL A 69 5.37 0.78 9.40
C VAL A 69 4.83 2.17 9.70
N LYS A 70 5.62 2.98 10.38
CA LYS A 70 5.39 4.42 10.51
C LYS A 70 5.96 5.09 9.26
N TRP A 71 5.19 5.99 8.63
CA TRP A 71 5.65 6.69 7.44
C TRP A 71 5.31 8.17 7.56
N VAL A 72 6.29 9.02 7.20
CA VAL A 72 6.09 10.48 7.25
C VAL A 72 5.08 10.87 6.19
N GLY A 73 4.19 11.79 6.52
CA GLY A 73 3.13 12.21 5.61
C GLY A 73 1.88 11.33 5.62
N GLY A 74 1.80 10.35 6.53
CA GLY A 74 0.61 9.48 6.65
C GLY A 74 -0.68 10.27 6.75
N LYS A 75 -1.61 10.04 5.84
CA LYS A 75 -2.84 10.82 5.60
C LYS A 75 -4.00 10.44 6.48
N SER A 76 -3.77 9.87 7.67
CA SER A 76 -4.85 9.44 8.57
C SER A 76 -5.90 10.52 8.84
N GLN A 77 -5.53 11.80 8.79
CA GLN A 77 -6.44 12.93 8.97
C GLN A 77 -7.24 13.29 7.70
N LEU A 78 -6.73 12.95 6.52
CA LEU A 78 -7.38 13.22 5.24
C LEU A 78 -8.18 12.03 4.71
N VAL A 79 -8.03 10.85 5.31
CA VAL A 79 -8.70 9.62 4.85
C VAL A 79 -10.20 9.83 4.65
N GLU A 80 -10.91 10.41 5.63
CA GLU A 80 -12.35 10.65 5.52
C GLU A 80 -12.73 11.63 4.40
N GLN A 81 -11.84 12.58 4.09
CA GLN A 81 -12.07 13.56 3.04
C GLN A 81 -11.81 12.95 1.66
N ILE A 82 -10.76 12.13 1.55
CA ILE A 82 -10.45 11.39 0.33
C ILE A 82 -11.54 10.34 0.05
N GLU A 83 -12.04 9.67 1.08
CA GLU A 83 -13.15 8.72 0.96
C GLU A 83 -14.43 9.34 0.38
N LYS A 84 -14.73 10.60 0.71
CA LYS A 84 -15.88 11.32 0.13
C LYS A 84 -15.73 11.59 -1.37
N MET A 85 -14.50 11.47 -1.89
CA MET A 85 -14.21 11.60 -3.33
C MET A 85 -14.28 10.25 -4.06
N LEU A 86 -14.35 9.14 -3.33
CA LEU A 86 -14.66 7.83 -3.92
C LEU A 86 -16.10 7.85 -4.43
N PRO A 87 -16.37 7.45 -5.68
CA PRO A 87 -17.71 7.34 -6.20
C PRO A 87 -18.54 6.31 -5.40
N THR A 88 -19.47 6.77 -4.59
CA THR A 88 -20.31 5.93 -3.70
C THR A 88 -21.73 5.76 -4.23
N ASP A 89 -21.99 6.04 -5.51
CA ASP A 89 -23.31 6.07 -6.14
C ASP A 89 -24.03 4.69 -6.24
N GLY A 90 -23.58 3.70 -5.47
CA GLY A 90 -24.17 2.35 -5.42
C GLY A 90 -24.02 1.53 -6.68
N LYS A 91 -23.49 2.12 -7.75
CA LYS A 91 -23.07 1.41 -8.95
C LYS A 91 -21.61 1.05 -8.76
N LYS A 92 -21.25 -0.22 -8.83
CA LYS A 92 -19.86 -0.72 -8.86
C LYS A 92 -19.18 -0.28 -10.16
N THR A 93 -18.94 1.03 -10.30
CA THR A 93 -18.32 1.60 -11.50
C THR A 93 -16.80 1.47 -11.45
N LEU A 94 -16.22 1.46 -10.24
CA LEU A 94 -14.79 1.30 -10.05
C LEU A 94 -14.50 -0.08 -9.48
N THR A 95 -13.76 -0.87 -10.23
CA THR A 95 -13.35 -2.24 -9.85
C THR A 95 -11.87 -2.33 -9.52
N LYS A 96 -11.10 -1.27 -9.80
CA LYS A 96 -9.66 -1.20 -9.61
C LYS A 96 -9.26 -0.06 -8.68
N TYR A 97 -8.25 -0.31 -7.85
CA TYR A 97 -7.62 0.70 -7.00
C TYR A 97 -6.11 0.72 -7.24
N ALA A 98 -5.54 1.91 -7.40
CA ALA A 98 -4.10 2.11 -7.55
C ALA A 98 -3.58 3.20 -6.61
N GLU A 99 -2.49 2.91 -5.89
CA GLU A 99 -1.74 3.86 -5.06
C GLU A 99 -0.24 3.81 -5.42
N PRO A 100 0.18 4.54 -6.47
CA PRO A 100 1.54 4.46 -7.02
C PRO A 100 2.63 5.12 -6.17
N MET A 101 2.30 5.67 -5.01
CA MET A 101 3.23 6.24 -4.01
C MET A 101 2.72 5.84 -2.63
N VAL A 102 2.68 4.51 -2.37
CA VAL A 102 1.92 3.94 -1.24
C VAL A 102 2.46 4.32 0.13
N GLY A 103 3.77 4.56 0.26
CA GLY A 103 4.38 4.83 1.55
C GLY A 103 3.97 3.81 2.62
N GLY A 104 3.46 4.27 3.76
CA GLY A 104 2.95 3.39 4.83
C GLY A 104 1.60 2.75 4.56
N GLY A 105 0.90 3.11 3.48
CA GLY A 105 -0.38 2.54 3.08
C GLY A 105 -1.56 2.95 3.97
N ALA A 106 -1.53 4.13 4.57
CA ALA A 106 -2.59 4.54 5.50
C ALA A 106 -3.97 4.61 4.82
N LEU A 107 -4.04 5.18 3.61
CA LEU A 107 -5.27 5.20 2.82
C LEU A 107 -5.58 3.81 2.26
N PHE A 108 -4.59 3.13 1.69
CA PHE A 108 -4.72 1.78 1.13
C PHE A 108 -5.41 0.82 2.09
N PHE A 109 -4.88 0.65 3.30
CA PHE A 109 -5.46 -0.25 4.30
C PHE A 109 -6.85 0.20 4.78
N ASN A 110 -7.09 1.50 4.89
CA ASN A 110 -8.41 2.01 5.24
C ASN A 110 -9.44 1.70 4.15
N VAL A 111 -9.11 1.96 2.89
CA VAL A 111 -9.97 1.69 1.73
C VAL A 111 -10.30 0.20 1.65
N LEU A 112 -9.31 -0.69 1.79
CA LEU A 112 -9.53 -2.13 1.75
C LEU A 112 -10.38 -2.67 2.90
N SER A 113 -10.41 -2.01 4.05
CA SER A 113 -11.29 -2.39 5.15
C SER A 113 -12.77 -2.10 4.87
N LYS A 114 -13.09 -1.25 3.88
CA LYS A 114 -14.43 -0.72 3.62
C LYS A 114 -14.99 -1.05 2.23
N TYR A 115 -14.10 -1.15 1.22
CA TYR A 115 -14.49 -1.29 -0.19
C TYR A 115 -13.93 -2.58 -0.78
N ASP A 116 -14.67 -3.19 -1.69
CA ASP A 116 -14.27 -4.40 -2.41
C ASP A 116 -13.84 -4.00 -3.83
N PHE A 117 -12.53 -4.03 -4.10
CA PHE A 117 -11.95 -3.89 -5.43
C PHE A 117 -11.58 -5.28 -5.99
N GLU A 118 -11.70 -5.45 -7.29
CA GLU A 118 -11.34 -6.70 -7.98
C GLU A 118 -9.83 -6.79 -8.24
N GLU A 119 -9.21 -5.64 -8.54
CA GLU A 119 -7.79 -5.53 -8.83
C GLU A 119 -7.17 -4.38 -8.02
N LEU A 120 -6.01 -4.64 -7.44
CA LEU A 120 -5.30 -3.72 -6.56
C LEU A 120 -3.85 -3.56 -7.01
N TYR A 121 -3.38 -2.33 -7.03
CA TYR A 121 -2.01 -1.99 -7.39
C TYR A 121 -1.42 -1.01 -6.38
N ILE A 122 -0.24 -1.32 -5.87
CA ILE A 122 0.57 -0.39 -5.09
C ILE A 122 1.99 -0.35 -5.62
N SER A 123 2.62 0.81 -5.58
CA SER A 123 4.05 0.94 -5.84
C SER A 123 4.68 2.03 -5.00
N ASP A 124 6.00 1.97 -4.88
CA ASP A 124 6.83 3.00 -4.27
C ASP A 124 8.24 2.88 -4.85
N ILE A 125 8.97 3.98 -4.90
CA ILE A 125 10.37 3.99 -5.35
C ILE A 125 11.31 3.38 -4.31
N ASN A 126 10.89 3.33 -3.05
CA ASN A 126 11.70 2.83 -1.94
C ASN A 126 11.74 1.29 -1.94
N ALA A 127 12.86 0.73 -2.39
CA ALA A 127 13.05 -0.71 -2.50
C ALA A 127 12.95 -1.47 -1.15
N GLU A 128 13.38 -0.86 -0.04
CA GLU A 128 13.31 -1.50 1.28
C GLU A 128 11.88 -1.54 1.80
N LEU A 129 11.09 -0.50 1.52
CA LEU A 129 9.67 -0.47 1.83
C LEU A 129 8.90 -1.52 1.02
N ILE A 130 9.14 -1.56 -0.30
CA ILE A 130 8.48 -2.53 -1.18
C ILE A 130 8.91 -3.95 -0.84
N ASN A 131 10.18 -4.17 -0.49
CA ASN A 131 10.60 -5.47 0.04
C ASN A 131 9.80 -5.88 1.29
N ALA A 132 9.57 -4.97 2.21
CA ALA A 132 8.76 -5.27 3.40
C ALA A 132 7.32 -5.65 3.03
N TYR A 133 6.67 -4.95 2.10
CA TYR A 133 5.35 -5.34 1.55
C TYR A 133 5.38 -6.72 0.89
N GLN A 134 6.40 -6.99 0.06
CA GLN A 134 6.53 -8.29 -0.61
C GLN A 134 6.74 -9.43 0.40
N VAL A 135 7.56 -9.23 1.43
CA VAL A 135 7.80 -10.24 2.47
C VAL A 135 6.53 -10.47 3.30
N VAL A 136 5.78 -9.43 3.66
CA VAL A 136 4.46 -9.61 4.31
C VAL A 136 3.54 -10.43 3.41
N LYS A 137 3.56 -10.21 2.09
CA LYS A 137 2.76 -10.96 1.13
C LYS A 137 3.18 -12.42 0.99
N THR A 138 4.48 -12.74 1.05
CA THR A 138 5.00 -14.06 0.62
C THR A 138 5.60 -14.91 1.74
N ASP A 139 6.04 -14.30 2.85
CA ASP A 139 6.82 -14.98 3.92
C ASP A 139 6.50 -14.42 5.31
N VAL A 140 5.22 -14.19 5.59
CA VAL A 140 4.76 -13.49 6.80
C VAL A 140 5.14 -14.20 8.09
N GLU A 141 5.09 -15.54 8.14
CA GLU A 141 5.37 -16.28 9.37
C GLU A 141 6.86 -16.22 9.78
N ASN A 142 7.77 -16.32 8.81
CA ASN A 142 9.20 -16.12 9.09
C ASN A 142 9.50 -14.66 9.47
N LEU A 143 8.82 -13.69 8.86
CA LEU A 143 8.93 -12.29 9.26
C LEU A 143 8.48 -12.08 10.71
N ILE A 144 7.31 -12.62 11.08
CA ILE A 144 6.77 -12.55 12.45
C ILE A 144 7.74 -13.21 13.44
N ALA A 145 8.28 -14.38 13.12
CA ALA A 145 9.23 -15.06 13.98
C ALA A 145 10.46 -14.18 14.27
N LYS A 146 11.04 -13.54 13.23
CA LYS A 146 12.20 -12.64 13.38
C LYS A 146 11.87 -11.37 14.15
N LEU A 147 10.72 -10.76 13.92
CA LEU A 147 10.28 -9.56 14.63
C LEU A 147 10.02 -9.86 16.11
N ASN A 148 9.42 -11.00 16.43
CA ASN A 148 9.20 -11.46 17.81
C ASN A 148 10.54 -11.72 18.52
N GLU A 149 11.49 -12.38 17.85
CA GLU A 149 12.84 -12.57 18.42
C GLU A 149 13.49 -11.22 18.76
N MET A 150 13.48 -10.27 17.81
CA MET A 150 14.02 -8.92 18.06
C MET A 150 13.28 -8.20 19.19
N GLN A 151 11.97 -8.33 19.28
CA GLN A 151 11.15 -7.72 20.33
C GLN A 151 11.49 -8.32 21.71
N LEU A 152 11.56 -9.65 21.83
CA LEU A 152 11.90 -10.35 23.06
C LEU A 152 13.30 -9.99 23.56
N LEU A 153 14.26 -9.81 22.67
CA LEU A 153 15.61 -9.38 23.02
C LEU A 153 15.66 -7.91 23.42
N PHE A 154 15.00 -7.02 22.66
CA PHE A 154 15.12 -5.57 22.82
C PHE A 154 14.37 -5.02 24.04
N LEU A 155 13.14 -5.47 24.31
CA LEU A 155 12.28 -4.84 25.31
C LEU A 155 12.81 -4.96 26.75
N PRO A 156 13.42 -6.07 27.19
CA PRO A 156 13.94 -6.21 28.55
C PRO A 156 15.24 -5.42 28.81
N MET A 157 15.95 -5.00 27.75
CA MET A 157 17.22 -4.29 27.89
C MET A 157 17.04 -2.91 28.52
N ASP A 158 18.04 -2.47 29.28
CA ASP A 158 18.19 -1.09 29.68
C ASP A 158 18.48 -0.14 28.50
N GLU A 159 18.55 1.14 28.74
CA GLU A 159 18.76 2.14 27.67
C GLU A 159 20.07 1.91 26.89
N ASN A 160 21.16 1.55 27.58
CA ASN A 160 22.44 1.30 26.94
C ASN A 160 22.43 0.01 26.10
N GLY A 161 21.82 -1.05 26.61
CA GLY A 161 21.61 -2.29 25.88
C GLY A 161 20.75 -2.09 24.62
N ARG A 162 19.62 -1.36 24.75
CA ARG A 162 18.76 -0.99 23.61
C ARG A 162 19.51 -0.18 22.57
N LYS A 163 20.32 0.78 22.99
CA LYS A 163 21.12 1.60 22.09
C LYS A 163 22.14 0.75 21.34
N TYR A 164 22.85 -0.13 22.04
CA TYR A 164 23.80 -1.05 21.42
C TYR A 164 23.11 -1.97 20.41
N PHE A 165 21.99 -2.60 20.81
CA PHE A 165 21.22 -3.49 19.94
C PHE A 165 20.71 -2.77 18.69
N TYR A 166 20.13 -1.57 18.84
CA TYR A 166 19.63 -0.75 17.75
C TYR A 166 20.72 -0.44 16.71
N TYR A 167 21.87 0.05 17.16
CA TYR A 167 22.96 0.41 16.26
C TYR A 167 23.59 -0.81 15.57
N ASN A 168 23.63 -1.96 16.25
CA ASN A 168 24.06 -3.22 15.64
C ASN A 168 23.10 -3.65 14.51
N ILE A 169 21.79 -3.61 14.74
CA ILE A 169 20.80 -3.90 13.69
C ILE A 169 20.92 -2.90 12.53
N ARG A 170 21.13 -1.61 12.82
CA ARG A 170 21.32 -0.59 11.79
C ARG A 170 22.58 -0.83 10.92
N GLU A 171 23.64 -1.24 11.53
CA GLU A 171 24.88 -1.59 10.81
C GLU A 171 24.65 -2.82 9.92
N LYS A 172 24.04 -3.87 10.44
CA LYS A 172 23.67 -5.06 9.66
C LYS A 172 22.74 -4.71 8.51
N PHE A 173 21.73 -3.89 8.74
CA PHE A 173 20.82 -3.41 7.70
C PHE A 173 21.57 -2.69 6.58
N ASN A 174 22.51 -1.81 6.92
CA ASN A 174 23.28 -1.02 5.96
C ASN A 174 24.34 -1.84 5.22
N SER A 175 24.89 -2.90 5.81
CA SER A 175 25.92 -3.73 5.20
C SER A 175 25.39 -4.90 4.39
N THR A 176 24.11 -5.27 4.57
CA THR A 176 23.47 -6.38 3.86
C THR A 176 22.82 -5.89 2.59
N ALA A 177 23.22 -6.44 1.43
CA ALA A 177 22.53 -6.18 0.17
C ALA A 177 21.13 -6.79 0.18
N LEU A 178 20.17 -6.13 -0.50
CA LEU A 178 18.82 -6.67 -0.71
C LEU A 178 18.87 -7.68 -1.85
N THR A 179 18.68 -8.95 -1.53
CA THR A 179 18.55 -10.08 -2.47
C THR A 179 17.37 -10.95 -2.07
N GLN A 180 16.99 -11.91 -2.90
CA GLN A 180 15.93 -12.86 -2.55
C GLN A 180 16.24 -13.63 -1.25
N GLU A 181 17.50 -14.02 -1.03
CA GLU A 181 17.93 -14.77 0.16
C GLU A 181 17.93 -13.91 1.43
N THR A 182 18.18 -12.62 1.31
CA THR A 182 18.25 -11.69 2.44
C THR A 182 16.93 -10.95 2.69
N ALA A 183 15.96 -11.05 1.79
CA ALA A 183 14.71 -10.26 1.77
C ALA A 183 13.98 -10.25 3.13
N THR A 184 13.71 -11.42 3.70
CA THR A 184 12.99 -11.53 4.99
C THR A 184 13.80 -10.94 6.15
N ASN A 185 15.12 -11.14 6.17
CA ASN A 185 15.98 -10.53 7.20
C ASN A 185 16.00 -8.99 7.07
N LYS A 186 16.12 -8.49 5.84
CA LYS A 186 16.10 -7.06 5.56
C LYS A 186 14.76 -6.44 5.94
N ALA A 187 13.64 -7.08 5.61
CA ALA A 187 12.31 -6.63 5.99
C ALA A 187 12.13 -6.56 7.51
N ALA A 188 12.58 -7.58 8.25
CA ALA A 188 12.53 -7.58 9.71
C ALA A 188 13.38 -6.46 10.31
N GLN A 189 14.61 -6.26 9.82
CA GLN A 189 15.50 -5.18 10.24
C GLN A 189 14.89 -3.80 9.93
N PHE A 190 14.33 -3.63 8.73
CA PHE A 190 13.64 -2.41 8.30
C PHE A 190 12.49 -2.06 9.23
N ILE A 191 11.59 -3.00 9.50
CA ILE A 191 10.43 -2.80 10.38
C ILE A 191 10.90 -2.51 11.80
N PHE A 192 11.87 -3.28 12.34
CA PHE A 192 12.44 -3.02 13.67
C PHE A 192 12.99 -1.60 13.77
N LEU A 193 13.84 -1.19 12.83
CA LEU A 193 14.44 0.14 12.81
C LEU A 193 13.36 1.23 12.73
N ASN A 194 12.37 1.06 11.85
CA ASN A 194 11.27 2.01 11.71
C ASN A 194 10.43 2.15 12.99
N LYS A 195 10.15 1.03 13.68
CA LYS A 195 9.36 1.03 14.93
C LYS A 195 10.11 1.63 16.11
N THR A 196 11.46 1.59 16.09
CA THR A 196 12.31 1.98 17.23
C THR A 196 13.15 3.24 16.98
N CYS A 197 13.24 3.75 15.76
CA CYS A 197 13.96 5.00 15.44
C CYS A 197 13.19 6.26 15.85
N PHE A 198 13.87 7.37 15.86
CA PHE A 198 13.29 8.69 16.16
C PHE A 198 12.14 9.01 15.19
N ASN A 199 10.95 9.19 15.72
CA ASN A 199 9.70 9.54 15.03
C ASN A 199 9.28 8.57 13.89
N GLY A 200 9.84 7.36 13.81
CA GLY A 200 9.54 6.42 12.73
C GLY A 200 9.99 6.92 11.34
N LEU A 201 11.01 7.77 11.30
CA LEU A 201 11.53 8.33 10.06
C LEU A 201 12.25 7.26 9.24
N PHE A 202 12.14 7.33 7.92
CA PHE A 202 13.09 6.68 7.02
C PHE A 202 13.93 7.76 6.36
N ARG A 203 15.24 7.72 6.57
CA ARG A 203 16.18 8.66 5.99
C ARG A 203 17.52 7.97 5.74
N VAL A 204 18.09 8.23 4.59
CA VAL A 204 19.42 7.74 4.21
C VAL A 204 20.43 8.90 4.10
N ASN A 205 21.70 8.59 4.27
CA ASN A 205 22.80 9.52 3.98
C ASN A 205 23.13 9.50 2.48
N ARG A 206 24.12 10.33 2.06
CA ARG A 206 24.57 10.39 0.65
C ARG A 206 25.11 9.06 0.09
N LYS A 207 25.40 8.07 0.95
CA LYS A 207 25.82 6.73 0.55
C LYS A 207 24.65 5.74 0.47
N GLY A 208 23.40 6.22 0.60
CA GLY A 208 22.20 5.37 0.63
C GLY A 208 22.00 4.59 1.94
N GLN A 209 22.75 4.89 3.00
CA GLN A 209 22.70 4.16 4.26
C GLN A 209 21.68 4.80 5.23
N PHE A 210 20.82 4.00 5.83
CA PHE A 210 19.90 4.42 6.87
C PHE A 210 20.63 5.06 8.06
N ASN A 211 20.28 6.28 8.43
CA ASN A 211 21.03 7.09 9.39
C ASN A 211 20.21 7.71 10.53
N VAL A 212 18.95 7.31 10.69
CA VAL A 212 18.11 7.83 11.78
C VAL A 212 18.61 7.29 13.12
N PRO A 213 18.67 8.13 14.18
CA PRO A 213 19.02 7.68 15.53
C PRO A 213 17.88 6.89 16.19
N MET A 214 18.20 6.14 17.26
CA MET A 214 17.20 5.49 18.09
C MET A 214 16.24 6.51 18.69
N GLY A 215 14.96 6.18 18.75
CA GLY A 215 13.92 6.95 19.44
C GLY A 215 13.82 6.62 20.93
N ALA A 216 13.13 7.46 21.68
CA ALA A 216 12.95 7.31 23.14
C ALA A 216 11.64 6.56 23.48
N TYR A 217 11.33 5.49 22.79
CA TYR A 217 10.12 4.71 23.06
C TYR A 217 10.31 3.74 24.23
N LYS A 218 9.42 3.82 25.22
CA LYS A 218 9.47 2.89 26.38
C LYS A 218 9.10 1.46 25.98
N ASN A 219 7.94 1.30 25.32
CA ASN A 219 7.41 0.00 24.89
C ASN A 219 6.94 0.07 23.44
N PRO A 220 7.84 0.09 22.44
CA PRO A 220 7.43 0.07 21.05
C PRO A 220 6.84 -1.29 20.68
N THR A 221 5.70 -1.29 19.98
CA THR A 221 5.17 -2.50 19.34
C THR A 221 5.99 -2.79 18.10
N ILE A 222 6.94 -3.71 18.18
CA ILE A 222 7.83 -4.09 17.07
C ILE A 222 7.13 -5.10 16.19
N CYS A 223 6.52 -6.14 16.78
CA CYS A 223 5.73 -7.13 16.09
C CYS A 223 4.25 -6.98 16.49
N ASP A 224 3.40 -6.74 15.51
CA ASP A 224 1.94 -6.83 15.59
C ASP A 224 1.53 -8.00 14.69
N ASP A 225 1.64 -9.21 15.23
CA ASP A 225 1.52 -10.46 14.46
C ASP A 225 0.11 -10.68 13.91
N GLU A 226 -0.93 -10.32 14.65
CA GLU A 226 -2.31 -10.39 14.17
C GLU A 226 -2.51 -9.45 12.97
N ASN A 227 -2.06 -8.20 13.08
CA ASN A 227 -2.18 -7.25 11.98
C ASN A 227 -1.35 -7.66 10.75
N LEU A 228 -0.15 -8.20 10.93
CA LEU A 228 0.69 -8.69 9.83
C LEU A 228 0.03 -9.85 9.08
N ARG A 229 -0.60 -10.81 9.79
CA ARG A 229 -1.36 -11.90 9.15
C ARG A 229 -2.58 -11.38 8.41
N ASN A 230 -3.32 -10.44 9.00
CA ASN A 230 -4.46 -9.83 8.34
C ASN A 230 -4.05 -9.06 7.06
N ILE A 231 -2.92 -8.36 7.09
CA ILE A 231 -2.34 -7.70 5.92
C ILE A 231 -1.89 -8.72 4.88
N HIS A 232 -1.25 -9.82 5.29
CA HIS A 232 -0.85 -10.91 4.40
C HIS A 232 -2.02 -11.41 3.55
N GLU A 233 -3.16 -11.70 4.19
CA GLU A 233 -4.35 -12.18 3.48
C GLU A 233 -4.84 -11.19 2.42
N VAL A 234 -4.86 -9.91 2.76
CA VAL A 234 -5.31 -8.86 1.84
C VAL A 234 -4.33 -8.66 0.69
N LEU A 235 -3.02 -8.75 0.94
CA LEU A 235 -1.99 -8.54 -0.07
C LEU A 235 -1.93 -9.64 -1.14
N GLN A 236 -2.57 -10.81 -0.94
CA GLN A 236 -2.51 -11.92 -1.90
C GLN A 236 -2.97 -11.50 -3.30
N ASN A 237 -3.98 -10.62 -3.41
CA ASN A 237 -4.53 -10.15 -4.68
C ASN A 237 -3.99 -8.78 -5.11
N VAL A 238 -2.93 -8.26 -4.47
CA VAL A 238 -2.36 -6.95 -4.77
C VAL A 238 -1.13 -7.08 -5.67
N THR A 239 -1.09 -6.33 -6.75
CA THR A 239 0.12 -6.11 -7.54
C THR A 239 1.01 -5.12 -6.81
N ILE A 240 2.23 -5.53 -6.44
CA ILE A 240 3.20 -4.72 -5.70
C ILE A 240 4.42 -4.50 -6.58
N VAL A 241 4.76 -3.25 -6.87
CA VAL A 241 5.85 -2.89 -7.80
C VAL A 241 6.82 -1.92 -7.11
N CYS A 242 8.13 -2.19 -7.25
CA CYS A 242 9.16 -1.24 -6.86
C CYS A 242 9.55 -0.40 -8.08
N GLY A 243 9.40 0.92 -7.99
CA GLY A 243 9.82 1.81 -9.05
C GLY A 243 9.03 3.11 -9.14
N ASP A 244 9.24 3.82 -10.24
CA ASP A 244 8.60 5.10 -10.52
C ASP A 244 7.07 4.95 -10.68
N TYR A 245 6.31 5.97 -10.26
CA TYR A 245 4.85 5.98 -10.31
C TYR A 245 4.29 5.77 -11.73
N THR A 246 5.04 6.14 -12.76
CA THR A 246 4.62 5.97 -14.16
C THR A 246 4.46 4.51 -14.58
N LEU A 247 5.08 3.56 -13.86
CA LEU A 247 4.90 2.12 -14.10
C LEU A 247 3.45 1.66 -13.89
N SER A 248 2.66 2.40 -13.11
CA SER A 248 1.25 2.11 -12.89
C SER A 248 0.36 2.37 -14.12
N LYS A 249 0.86 3.09 -15.14
CA LYS A 249 0.07 3.50 -16.33
C LYS A 249 -0.64 2.34 -17.00
N SER A 250 0.03 1.19 -17.16
CA SER A 250 -0.54 0.02 -17.83
C SER A 250 -1.66 -0.66 -17.02
N PHE A 251 -1.72 -0.43 -15.72
CA PHE A 251 -2.78 -0.93 -14.85
C PHE A 251 -4.02 -0.03 -14.88
N ILE A 252 -3.83 1.28 -15.09
CA ILE A 252 -4.86 2.31 -14.92
C ILE A 252 -5.77 2.41 -16.16
N ASP A 253 -7.08 2.32 -15.93
CA ASP A 253 -8.12 2.51 -16.94
C ASP A 253 -9.35 3.24 -16.34
N LYS A 254 -10.44 3.35 -17.12
CA LYS A 254 -11.69 4.02 -16.72
C LYS A 254 -12.38 3.42 -15.49
N ASN A 255 -12.01 2.21 -15.08
CA ASN A 255 -12.56 1.52 -13.91
C ASN A 255 -11.65 1.69 -12.67
N THR A 256 -10.59 2.48 -12.77
CA THR A 256 -9.58 2.64 -11.72
C THR A 256 -9.82 3.90 -10.90
N PHE A 257 -9.81 3.76 -9.57
CA PHE A 257 -9.56 4.87 -8.66
C PHE A 257 -8.06 4.95 -8.37
N VAL A 258 -7.48 6.10 -8.61
CA VAL A 258 -6.04 6.36 -8.41
C VAL A 258 -5.86 7.39 -7.31
N TYR A 259 -5.09 7.05 -6.28
CA TYR A 259 -4.64 7.99 -5.28
C TYR A 259 -3.14 8.22 -5.39
N LEU A 260 -2.73 9.49 -5.40
CA LEU A 260 -1.33 9.92 -5.50
C LEU A 260 -0.98 10.80 -4.31
N ASP A 261 0.08 10.42 -3.58
CA ASP A 261 0.62 11.16 -2.44
C ASP A 261 2.12 11.39 -2.62
N PRO A 262 2.51 12.29 -3.53
CA PRO A 262 3.92 12.57 -3.80
C PRO A 262 4.60 13.22 -2.59
N PRO A 263 5.93 13.22 -2.53
CA PRO A 263 6.64 14.11 -1.63
C PRO A 263 6.18 15.55 -1.85
N TYR A 264 5.80 16.21 -0.75
CA TYR A 264 5.22 17.55 -0.82
C TYR A 264 6.26 18.59 -1.26
N ARG A 265 5.81 19.53 -2.08
CA ARG A 265 6.60 20.70 -2.44
C ARG A 265 7.00 21.45 -1.15
N PRO A 266 8.31 21.72 -0.94
CA PRO A 266 8.75 22.49 0.20
C PRO A 266 8.14 23.89 0.20
N ILE A 267 7.44 24.27 1.27
CA ILE A 267 6.78 25.58 1.40
C ILE A 267 7.67 26.65 2.06
N SER A 268 8.93 26.32 2.41
CA SER A 268 9.90 27.29 2.94
C SER A 268 11.34 26.85 2.65
N GLU A 269 12.27 27.83 2.55
CA GLU A 269 13.70 27.54 2.35
C GLU A 269 14.30 26.65 3.45
N THR A 270 13.83 26.76 4.69
CA THR A 270 14.26 25.89 5.80
C THR A 270 13.74 24.45 5.66
N SER A 271 12.63 24.22 4.98
CA SER A 271 12.15 22.87 4.67
C SER A 271 12.88 22.26 3.48
N ALA A 272 13.41 23.07 2.56
CA ALA A 272 14.27 22.60 1.47
C ALA A 272 15.62 22.07 1.98
N PHE A 273 16.16 22.58 3.09
CA PHE A 273 17.40 22.07 3.70
C PHE A 273 17.29 20.64 4.27
N THR A 274 16.10 20.16 4.57
CA THR A 274 15.88 18.76 5.00
C THR A 274 15.75 17.77 3.84
N ALA A 275 15.60 18.27 2.63
CA ALA A 275 15.52 17.51 1.38
C ALA A 275 16.92 17.25 0.77
N TYR A 276 17.92 16.89 1.59
CA TYR A 276 19.22 16.43 1.10
C TYR A 276 19.16 14.98 0.55
N ASN A 277 18.12 14.65 -0.19
CA ASN A 277 18.08 13.47 -1.01
C ASN A 277 18.52 13.84 -2.43
N THR A 278 19.34 13.00 -3.01
CA THR A 278 19.85 13.08 -4.39
C THR A 278 18.74 13.07 -5.45
N ASP A 279 17.50 12.76 -5.05
CA ASP A 279 16.30 12.73 -5.89
C ASP A 279 15.20 13.56 -5.21
N ALA A 280 15.42 14.90 -5.10
CA ALA A 280 14.41 15.81 -4.59
C ALA A 280 13.22 15.82 -5.55
N PHE A 281 12.01 15.60 -5.02
CA PHE A 281 10.77 15.80 -5.75
C PHE A 281 10.51 17.31 -5.85
N ASP A 282 11.19 17.94 -6.80
CA ASP A 282 11.21 19.38 -7.03
C ASP A 282 10.06 19.85 -7.95
N ASP A 283 10.09 21.10 -8.36
CA ASP A 283 9.05 21.68 -9.21
C ASP A 283 9.00 21.00 -10.59
N ASP A 284 10.13 20.55 -11.14
CA ASP A 284 10.18 19.81 -12.41
C ASP A 284 9.52 18.42 -12.27
N GLU A 285 9.73 17.74 -11.13
CA GLU A 285 9.04 16.48 -10.83
C GLU A 285 7.55 16.69 -10.56
N GLN A 286 7.13 17.79 -9.94
CA GLN A 286 5.71 18.14 -9.81
C GLN A 286 5.07 18.35 -11.20
N ILE A 287 5.78 19.02 -12.12
CA ILE A 287 5.32 19.22 -13.51
C ILE A 287 5.27 17.87 -14.25
N ARG A 288 6.25 16.99 -14.06
CA ARG A 288 6.26 15.64 -14.65
C ARG A 288 5.06 14.82 -14.15
N LEU A 289 4.78 14.89 -12.85
CA LEU A 289 3.60 14.23 -12.27
C LEU A 289 2.30 14.77 -12.84
N ALA A 290 2.16 16.09 -13.03
CA ALA A 290 0.97 16.66 -13.64
C ALA A 290 0.73 16.14 -15.07
N LYS A 291 1.79 16.03 -15.89
CA LYS A 291 1.69 15.41 -17.22
C LYS A 291 1.24 13.95 -17.16
N PHE A 292 1.77 13.18 -16.21
CA PHE A 292 1.33 11.80 -15.99
C PHE A 292 -0.16 11.74 -15.58
N ILE A 293 -0.60 12.66 -14.72
CA ILE A 293 -2.01 12.79 -14.33
C ILE A 293 -2.89 13.08 -15.54
N ASP A 294 -2.48 13.98 -16.44
CA ASP A 294 -3.21 14.24 -17.68
C ASP A 294 -3.31 13.00 -18.57
N GLU A 295 -2.24 12.20 -18.64
CA GLU A 295 -2.24 10.96 -19.41
C GLU A 295 -3.23 9.92 -18.85
N ILE A 296 -3.21 9.67 -17.54
CA ILE A 296 -4.13 8.72 -16.91
C ILE A 296 -5.56 9.25 -16.83
N ASN A 297 -5.76 10.56 -16.75
CA ASN A 297 -7.07 11.20 -16.87
C ASN A 297 -7.71 10.93 -18.23
N SER A 298 -6.91 10.94 -19.29
CA SER A 298 -7.37 10.63 -20.66
C SER A 298 -7.89 9.19 -20.80
N SER A 299 -7.48 8.26 -19.92
CA SER A 299 -8.03 6.91 -19.87
C SER A 299 -9.40 6.82 -19.17
N GLY A 300 -9.87 7.91 -18.55
CA GLY A 300 -11.13 8.00 -17.82
C GLY A 300 -11.04 7.55 -16.35
N ALA A 301 -9.83 7.35 -15.82
CA ALA A 301 -9.61 7.02 -14.41
C ALA A 301 -10.13 8.12 -13.48
N LYS A 302 -10.52 7.75 -12.28
CA LYS A 302 -10.84 8.68 -11.19
C LYS A 302 -9.60 8.93 -10.36
N ILE A 303 -9.20 10.19 -10.23
CA ILE A 303 -7.91 10.57 -9.68
C ILE A 303 -8.11 11.51 -8.49
N VAL A 304 -7.35 11.26 -7.43
CA VAL A 304 -7.17 12.17 -6.30
C VAL A 304 -5.68 12.29 -6.02
N LEU A 305 -5.16 13.50 -6.07
CA LEU A 305 -3.80 13.87 -5.70
C LEU A 305 -3.83 14.71 -4.43
N SER A 306 -2.98 14.40 -3.45
CA SER A 306 -2.74 15.26 -2.29
C SER A 306 -1.43 16.02 -2.42
N ASN A 307 -1.39 17.27 -1.92
CA ASN A 307 -0.14 18.04 -1.81
C ASN A 307 -0.27 19.14 -0.74
N SER A 308 0.87 19.80 -0.40
CA SER A 308 0.84 20.98 0.44
C SER A 308 0.23 22.17 -0.29
N ASP A 309 -0.49 23.04 0.45
CA ASP A 309 -0.94 24.30 -0.12
C ASP A 309 0.15 25.38 0.09
N PRO A 310 0.81 25.87 -0.98
CA PRO A 310 1.84 26.89 -0.84
C PRO A 310 1.27 28.22 -0.31
N LYS A 311 -0.04 28.46 -0.49
CA LYS A 311 -0.73 29.65 0.03
C LYS A 311 -0.77 29.73 1.56
N ASN A 312 -0.43 28.65 2.26
CA ASN A 312 -0.19 28.70 3.72
C ASN A 312 1.00 29.59 4.11
N VAL A 313 1.91 29.88 3.19
CA VAL A 313 3.11 30.70 3.42
C VAL A 313 3.14 31.95 2.54
N ASN A 314 2.73 31.84 1.28
CA ASN A 314 2.66 32.93 0.33
C ASN A 314 1.33 32.84 -0.43
N GLU A 315 0.40 33.76 -0.15
CA GLU A 315 -0.93 33.80 -0.75
C GLU A 315 -0.90 34.02 -2.28
N GLU A 316 0.20 34.58 -2.81
CA GLU A 316 0.40 34.79 -4.23
C GLU A 316 1.02 33.61 -4.95
N ASP A 317 1.45 32.55 -4.26
CA ASP A 317 2.00 31.33 -4.87
C ASP A 317 0.88 30.50 -5.51
N ASN A 318 0.71 30.66 -6.82
CA ASN A 318 -0.30 29.98 -7.63
C ASN A 318 0.24 28.73 -8.33
N PHE A 319 1.41 28.20 -7.94
CA PHE A 319 2.06 27.09 -8.65
C PHE A 319 1.09 25.93 -8.93
N PHE A 320 0.39 25.40 -7.92
CA PHE A 320 -0.55 24.30 -8.11
C PHE A 320 -1.87 24.77 -8.75
N ASP A 321 -2.32 25.98 -8.49
CA ASP A 321 -3.53 26.52 -9.13
C ASP A 321 -3.36 26.63 -10.64
N ASP A 322 -2.16 27.05 -11.09
CA ASP A 322 -1.84 27.14 -12.54
C ASP A 322 -1.59 25.77 -13.15
N LEU A 323 -0.85 24.90 -12.44
CA LEU A 323 -0.47 23.57 -12.91
C LEU A 323 -1.71 22.67 -13.10
N TYR A 324 -2.67 22.73 -12.18
CA TYR A 324 -3.88 21.92 -12.18
C TYR A 324 -5.17 22.70 -12.48
N LYS A 325 -5.09 23.77 -13.28
CA LYS A 325 -6.23 24.65 -13.63
C LYS A 325 -7.43 23.94 -14.26
N ASN A 326 -7.21 22.77 -14.85
CA ASN A 326 -8.26 21.95 -15.49
C ASN A 326 -8.88 20.93 -14.50
N TYR A 327 -8.43 20.89 -13.27
CA TYR A 327 -8.86 19.97 -12.21
C TYR A 327 -9.58 20.73 -11.10
N LYS A 328 -10.36 20.01 -10.32
CA LYS A 328 -10.97 20.59 -9.10
C LYS A 328 -9.96 20.58 -7.97
N ILE A 329 -9.59 21.75 -7.48
CA ILE A 329 -8.69 21.94 -6.35
C ILE A 329 -9.52 22.19 -5.08
N ASN A 330 -9.48 21.26 -4.13
CA ASN A 330 -10.12 21.41 -2.83
C ASN A 330 -9.05 21.70 -1.78
N ARG A 331 -9.20 22.81 -1.03
CA ARG A 331 -8.38 23.14 0.12
C ARG A 331 -9.03 22.59 1.37
N VAL A 332 -8.32 21.71 2.06
CA VAL A 332 -8.85 20.98 3.21
C VAL A 332 -7.98 21.24 4.44
N GLU A 333 -8.65 21.50 5.57
CA GLU A 333 -7.92 21.75 6.83
C GLU A 333 -7.29 20.44 7.34
N ALA A 334 -5.98 20.49 7.63
CA ALA A 334 -5.23 19.45 8.30
C ALA A 334 -4.50 20.00 9.54
N SER A 335 -4.34 19.17 10.56
CA SER A 335 -3.61 19.54 11.76
C SER A 335 -2.13 19.16 11.63
N ARG A 336 -1.21 20.09 11.78
CA ARG A 336 0.22 19.77 11.89
C ARG A 336 0.55 19.20 13.27
N ALA A 337 0.82 17.90 13.33
CA ALA A 337 1.23 17.21 14.56
C ALA A 337 2.71 17.45 14.92
N ILE A 338 3.56 17.85 13.99
CA ILE A 338 5.01 17.95 14.16
C ILE A 338 5.46 19.36 13.79
N ASN A 339 5.69 20.19 14.82
CA ASN A 339 6.50 21.40 14.70
C ASN A 339 7.39 21.52 15.94
N SER A 340 8.69 21.81 15.74
CA SER A 340 9.66 22.01 16.81
C SER A 340 9.38 23.24 17.67
N LYS A 341 8.57 24.20 17.19
CA LYS A 341 8.11 25.38 17.93
C LYS A 341 6.61 25.27 18.21
N GLY A 342 6.24 25.22 19.50
CA GLY A 342 4.86 25.05 19.97
C GLY A 342 3.87 26.09 19.44
N ASP A 343 4.31 27.30 19.20
CA ASP A 343 3.52 28.46 18.78
C ASP A 343 3.05 28.39 17.30
N LYS A 344 3.57 27.42 16.52
CA LYS A 344 3.20 27.20 15.11
C LYS A 344 2.42 25.90 14.89
N ARG A 345 1.77 25.38 15.93
CA ARG A 345 0.82 24.28 15.83
C ARG A 345 -0.55 24.86 15.50
N GLY A 346 -0.82 25.06 14.20
CA GLY A 346 -2.09 25.56 13.70
C GLY A 346 -2.69 24.62 12.66
N LYS A 347 -3.95 24.87 12.32
CA LYS A 347 -4.56 24.30 11.14
C LYS A 347 -3.85 24.85 9.91
N ILE A 348 -3.55 23.98 8.97
CA ILE A 348 -3.00 24.34 7.65
C ILE A 348 -3.90 23.74 6.58
N ASN A 349 -3.90 24.34 5.42
CA ASN A 349 -4.57 23.76 4.28
C ASN A 349 -3.64 22.74 3.59
N GLU A 350 -4.23 21.61 3.20
CA GLU A 350 -3.66 20.71 2.21
C GLU A 350 -4.53 20.73 0.96
N LEU A 351 -3.94 20.40 -0.18
CA LEU A 351 -4.64 20.34 -1.44
C LEU A 351 -5.12 18.91 -1.69
N LEU A 352 -6.39 18.75 -2.09
CA LEU A 352 -6.92 17.56 -2.72
C LEU A 352 -7.38 17.94 -4.12
N ILE A 353 -6.63 17.49 -5.13
CA ILE A 353 -6.84 17.81 -6.55
C ILE A 353 -7.47 16.58 -7.20
N CYS A 354 -8.61 16.77 -7.87
CA CYS A 354 -9.36 15.65 -8.47
C CYS A 354 -10.00 16.02 -9.81
N ASN A 355 -10.35 15.01 -10.60
CA ASN A 355 -11.08 15.12 -11.87
C ASN A 355 -12.59 14.85 -11.72
#